data_d672ef96f3fa24d94f734ccfb850e681
#
_entry.id   d672ef96f3fa24d94f734ccfb850e681
#
_cell.length_a   1.000
_cell.length_b   1.000
_cell.length_c   1.000
_cell.angle_alpha   90.00
_cell.angle_beta   90.00
_cell.angle_gamma   90.00
#
_symmetry.space_group_name_H-M   'P 1'
#
loop_
_entity.id
_entity.type
_entity.pdbx_description
1 polymer ?
#
loop_
_entity_poly.entity_id
_entity_poly.type
_entity_poly.pdbx_seq_one_letter_code
_entity_poly.pdbx_strand_id
1 'polypeptide(L)'
;MILRAAIVGLSALLSGCIIFDQKSEAVVFHQFASPGAQPNRAVSAGPQVFIPRAVIPSALRRPNVVLLDDNGWVQIEDAHRWLAPLDRAIPETAGRHLVALTGVVTATQTPSEDHLVLLLTVDKMEIFAPAGPERSIFSLPGRTDKADTATLQLSCRLEKADGTLVAVKTLTHASPLKERTAAAFVQAQSANLAALSAELAPWLQASAASPSK
;
A
#
# COMPACT_ATOMS: atom_id res chain seq x y z
N MET A 1 5.99 1.51 -69.02
CA MET A 1 6.11 2.37 -67.81
C MET A 1 5.11 2.02 -66.74
N ILE A 2 3.92 1.60 -67.05
CA ILE A 2 2.82 1.29 -66.05
C ILE A 2 3.16 0.11 -65.14
N LEU A 3 3.81 -0.96 -65.60
CA LEU A 3 4.15 -2.15 -64.82
C LEU A 3 5.19 -1.86 -63.72
N ARG A 4 6.12 -0.93 -63.92
CA ARG A 4 7.13 -0.54 -62.93
C ARG A 4 6.52 0.30 -61.79
N ALA A 5 5.52 1.12 -62.07
CA ALA A 5 4.80 1.90 -61.06
C ALA A 5 3.94 1.03 -60.12
N ALA A 6 3.36 -0.06 -60.67
CA ALA A 6 2.56 -1.01 -59.88
C ALA A 6 3.40 -1.81 -58.85
N ILE A 7 4.65 -2.17 -59.23
CA ILE A 7 5.56 -2.91 -58.30
C ILE A 7 6.02 -2.04 -57.14
N VAL A 8 6.32 -0.75 -57.36
CA VAL A 8 6.72 0.19 -56.32
C VAL A 8 5.56 0.48 -55.34
N GLY A 9 4.33 0.58 -55.85
CA GLY A 9 3.14 0.78 -55.02
C GLY A 9 2.84 -0.42 -54.10
N LEU A 10 3.05 -1.64 -54.59
CA LEU A 10 2.81 -2.86 -53.80
C LEU A 10 3.85 -3.07 -52.70
N SER A 11 5.11 -2.63 -52.92
CA SER A 11 6.16 -2.72 -51.89
C SER A 11 5.94 -1.77 -50.71
N ALA A 12 5.28 -0.62 -50.93
CA ALA A 12 4.98 0.33 -49.86
C ALA A 12 3.84 -0.12 -48.92
N LEU A 13 2.96 -0.99 -49.40
CA LEU A 13 1.85 -1.55 -48.58
C LEU A 13 2.30 -2.69 -47.64
N LEU A 14 3.45 -3.33 -47.89
CA LEU A 14 4.00 -4.41 -47.08
C LEU A 14 4.86 -3.92 -45.91
N SER A 15 5.21 -2.64 -45.87
CA SER A 15 6.06 -2.06 -44.79
C SER A 15 5.29 -1.72 -43.49
N GLY A 16 3.96 -1.83 -43.48
CA GLY A 16 3.10 -1.41 -42.40
C GLY A 16 2.97 -2.41 -41.22
N CYS A 17 3.49 -3.62 -41.35
CA CYS A 17 3.21 -4.68 -40.35
C CYS A 17 4.31 -4.91 -39.30
N ILE A 18 5.39 -4.14 -39.28
CA ILE A 18 6.54 -4.41 -38.40
C ILE A 18 6.48 -3.65 -37.07
N ILE A 19 5.49 -2.77 -36.86
CA ILE A 19 5.46 -1.86 -35.69
C ILE A 19 4.74 -2.47 -34.46
N PHE A 20 4.14 -3.65 -34.55
CA PHE A 20 3.32 -4.22 -33.48
C PHE A 20 3.95 -5.33 -32.66
N ASP A 21 5.25 -5.60 -32.77
CA ASP A 21 5.93 -6.58 -31.91
C ASP A 21 6.61 -5.91 -30.69
N GLN A 22 5.98 -4.88 -30.12
CA GLN A 22 6.32 -4.49 -28.76
C GLN A 22 5.73 -5.56 -27.83
N LYS A 23 6.60 -6.49 -27.40
CA LYS A 23 6.26 -7.40 -26.31
C LYS A 23 5.83 -6.55 -25.13
N SER A 24 4.53 -6.57 -24.83
CA SER A 24 3.98 -5.95 -23.62
C SER A 24 4.72 -6.56 -22.43
N GLU A 25 5.29 -5.72 -21.59
CA GLU A 25 5.93 -6.17 -20.37
C GLU A 25 4.92 -6.95 -19.52
N ALA A 26 5.34 -8.09 -18.95
CA ALA A 26 4.47 -8.91 -18.16
C ALA A 26 4.03 -8.15 -16.89
N VAL A 27 2.73 -8.10 -16.64
CA VAL A 27 2.20 -7.45 -15.45
C VAL A 27 2.51 -8.28 -14.22
N VAL A 28 3.14 -7.65 -13.24
CA VAL A 28 3.45 -8.22 -11.93
C VAL A 28 2.45 -7.71 -10.89
N PHE A 29 1.80 -8.63 -10.18
CA PHE A 29 0.87 -8.28 -9.12
C PHE A 29 1.57 -8.34 -7.76
N HIS A 30 1.28 -7.35 -6.93
CA HIS A 30 1.81 -7.19 -5.59
C HIS A 30 0.71 -7.23 -4.53
N GLN A 31 1.04 -7.75 -3.37
CA GLN A 31 0.18 -7.72 -2.18
C GLN A 31 1.03 -7.44 -0.93
N PHE A 32 0.41 -6.96 0.13
CA PHE A 32 1.07 -6.86 1.42
C PHE A 32 1.38 -8.26 1.97
N ALA A 33 2.53 -8.38 2.63
CA ALA A 33 2.88 -9.61 3.33
C ALA A 33 1.86 -9.88 4.45
N SER A 34 1.38 -11.11 4.51
CA SER A 34 0.56 -11.58 5.62
C SER A 34 1.44 -12.03 6.78
N PRO A 35 0.98 -11.92 8.04
CA PRO A 35 1.66 -12.58 9.14
C PRO A 35 1.75 -14.08 8.83
N GLY A 36 2.88 -14.70 9.17
CA GLY A 36 3.01 -16.15 9.08
C GLY A 36 1.89 -16.86 9.84
N ALA A 37 1.51 -18.05 9.39
CA ALA A 37 0.50 -18.85 10.08
C ALA A 37 0.92 -19.04 11.55
N GLN A 38 0.17 -18.42 12.46
CA GLN A 38 0.33 -18.65 13.89
C GLN A 38 -0.44 -19.93 14.22
N PRO A 39 0.24 -21.00 14.70
CA PRO A 39 -0.48 -22.21 15.08
C PRO A 39 -1.43 -21.90 16.25
N ASN A 40 -2.72 -22.07 16.01
CA ASN A 40 -3.81 -22.16 17.01
C ASN A 40 -3.61 -21.33 18.29
N ARG A 41 -3.52 -20.02 18.17
CA ARG A 41 -3.73 -19.18 19.34
C ARG A 41 -5.22 -19.25 19.65
N ALA A 42 -5.57 -19.81 20.83
CA ALA A 42 -6.94 -19.78 21.31
C ALA A 42 -7.44 -18.33 21.17
N VAL A 43 -8.56 -18.15 20.47
CA VAL A 43 -9.23 -16.84 20.37
C VAL A 43 -9.53 -16.42 21.80
N SER A 44 -8.71 -15.54 22.37
CA SER A 44 -8.99 -14.98 23.69
C SER A 44 -10.17 -14.03 23.52
N ALA A 45 -11.00 -13.92 24.59
CA ALA A 45 -12.14 -13.01 24.61
C ALA A 45 -11.64 -11.54 24.61
N GLY A 46 -11.15 -11.09 23.45
CA GLY A 46 -10.76 -9.71 23.21
C GLY A 46 -11.90 -8.92 22.57
N PRO A 47 -11.78 -7.60 22.47
CA PRO A 47 -12.78 -6.78 21.82
C PRO A 47 -12.91 -7.20 20.35
N GLN A 48 -14.12 -7.32 19.88
CA GLN A 48 -14.39 -7.52 18.47
C GLN A 48 -14.26 -6.18 17.75
N VAL A 49 -13.48 -6.15 16.68
CA VAL A 49 -13.20 -4.92 15.92
C VAL A 49 -13.56 -5.13 14.46
N PHE A 50 -14.42 -4.30 13.94
CA PHE A 50 -14.71 -4.21 12.52
C PHE A 50 -13.82 -3.15 11.89
N ILE A 51 -13.15 -3.49 10.79
CA ILE A 51 -12.29 -2.57 10.05
C ILE A 51 -12.87 -2.40 8.64
N PRO A 52 -13.59 -1.30 8.37
CA PRO A 52 -14.12 -1.02 7.04
C PRO A 52 -13.01 -0.62 6.07
N ARG A 53 -13.39 -0.31 4.83
CA ARG A 53 -12.44 0.21 3.83
C ARG A 53 -11.75 1.47 4.34
N ALA A 54 -10.44 1.54 4.10
CA ALA A 54 -9.64 2.69 4.47
C ALA A 54 -9.91 3.89 3.56
N VAL A 55 -9.80 5.09 4.11
CA VAL A 55 -9.70 6.31 3.31
C VAL A 55 -8.26 6.43 2.82
N ILE A 56 -8.08 6.60 1.51
CA ILE A 56 -6.75 6.71 0.90
C ILE A 56 -6.68 7.96 0.00
N PRO A 57 -5.48 8.56 -0.17
CA PRO A 57 -5.26 9.65 -1.12
C PRO A 57 -5.68 9.28 -2.54
N SER A 58 -6.17 10.24 -3.31
CA SER A 58 -6.65 10.02 -4.67
C SER A 58 -5.57 9.47 -5.60
N ALA A 59 -4.31 9.88 -5.41
CA ALA A 59 -3.18 9.38 -6.18
C ALA A 59 -2.97 7.86 -6.05
N LEU A 60 -3.38 7.27 -4.93
CA LEU A 60 -3.27 5.85 -4.63
C LEU A 60 -4.51 5.02 -5.03
N ARG A 61 -5.59 5.67 -5.51
CA ARG A 61 -6.84 4.98 -5.91
C ARG A 61 -6.77 4.32 -7.29
N ARG A 62 -5.62 3.83 -7.67
CA ARG A 62 -5.38 3.16 -8.96
C ARG A 62 -4.79 1.77 -8.74
N PRO A 63 -4.94 0.86 -9.70
CA PRO A 63 -4.39 -0.48 -9.57
C PRO A 63 -2.85 -0.51 -9.62
N ASN A 64 -2.23 0.49 -10.23
CA ASN A 64 -0.77 0.55 -10.37
C ASN A 64 -0.08 0.82 -9.03
N VAL A 65 1.11 0.29 -8.86
CA VAL A 65 2.02 0.75 -7.81
C VAL A 65 2.46 2.17 -8.16
N VAL A 66 2.32 3.08 -7.21
CA VAL A 66 2.73 4.48 -7.37
C VAL A 66 3.86 4.76 -6.39
N LEU A 67 4.99 5.20 -6.92
CA LEU A 67 6.08 5.74 -6.14
C LEU A 67 5.90 7.25 -6.07
N LEU A 68 5.62 7.73 -4.88
CA LEU A 68 5.42 9.15 -4.58
C LEU A 68 6.53 9.56 -3.61
N ASP A 69 7.23 10.65 -3.87
CA ASP A 69 8.18 11.18 -2.92
C ASP A 69 7.67 12.47 -2.25
N ASP A 70 8.32 12.84 -1.16
CA ASP A 70 7.99 14.01 -0.36
C ASP A 70 8.24 15.36 -1.08
N ASN A 71 8.93 15.35 -2.24
CA ASN A 71 9.11 16.49 -3.11
C ASN A 71 8.02 16.60 -4.19
N GLY A 72 7.03 15.71 -4.19
CA GLY A 72 5.95 15.70 -5.16
C GLY A 72 6.26 14.99 -6.47
N TRP A 73 7.40 14.28 -6.57
CA TRP A 73 7.68 13.44 -7.72
C TRP A 73 6.80 12.19 -7.68
N VAL A 74 6.23 11.85 -8.83
CA VAL A 74 5.29 10.73 -8.96
C VAL A 74 5.75 9.84 -10.11
N GLN A 75 5.95 8.56 -9.83
CA GLN A 75 6.18 7.53 -10.85
C GLN A 75 5.08 6.49 -10.75
N ILE A 76 4.42 6.24 -11.87
CA ILE A 76 3.40 5.21 -12.00
C ILE A 76 4.05 4.00 -12.65
N GLU A 77 4.01 2.87 -11.98
CA GLU A 77 4.61 1.63 -12.46
C GLU A 77 3.60 0.87 -13.34
N ASP A 78 3.72 0.96 -14.66
CA ASP A 78 2.73 0.42 -15.58
C ASP A 78 2.63 -1.11 -15.54
N ALA A 79 3.77 -1.79 -15.37
CA ALA A 79 3.85 -3.24 -15.28
C ALA A 79 3.62 -3.79 -13.86
N HIS A 80 3.50 -2.94 -12.84
CA HIS A 80 3.35 -3.35 -11.45
C HIS A 80 2.01 -2.89 -10.87
N ARG A 81 1.21 -3.85 -10.40
CA ARG A 81 -0.15 -3.58 -9.91
C ARG A 81 -0.41 -4.18 -8.54
N TRP A 82 -1.23 -3.54 -7.77
CA TRP A 82 -1.78 -4.14 -6.55
C TRP A 82 -2.78 -5.23 -6.92
N LEU A 83 -2.71 -6.37 -6.22
CA LEU A 83 -3.64 -7.50 -6.42
C LEU A 83 -5.07 -7.14 -6.00
N ALA A 84 -5.22 -6.28 -5.00
CA ALA A 84 -6.48 -5.71 -4.56
C ALA A 84 -6.35 -4.19 -4.37
N PRO A 85 -7.43 -3.42 -4.49
CA PRO A 85 -7.41 -1.98 -4.20
C PRO A 85 -6.87 -1.71 -2.79
N LEU A 86 -6.02 -0.69 -2.65
CA LEU A 86 -5.34 -0.37 -1.38
C LEU A 86 -6.31 -0.03 -0.24
N ASP A 87 -7.46 0.61 -0.55
CA ASP A 87 -8.51 0.91 0.43
C ASP A 87 -9.08 -0.35 1.09
N ARG A 88 -8.93 -1.50 0.44
CA ARG A 88 -9.31 -2.83 0.93
C ARG A 88 -8.12 -3.62 1.44
N ALA A 89 -7.01 -3.62 0.72
CA ALA A 89 -5.82 -4.41 1.04
C ALA A 89 -5.19 -4.02 2.39
N ILE A 90 -5.15 -2.70 2.70
CA ILE A 90 -4.58 -2.19 3.95
C ILE A 90 -5.38 -2.66 5.18
N PRO A 91 -6.71 -2.41 5.29
CA PRO A 91 -7.48 -2.84 6.46
C PRO A 91 -7.54 -4.37 6.59
N GLU A 92 -7.65 -5.12 5.49
CA GLU A 92 -7.63 -6.59 5.55
C GLU A 92 -6.29 -7.12 6.07
N THR A 93 -5.17 -6.53 5.67
CA THR A 93 -3.85 -6.96 6.13
C THR A 93 -3.61 -6.53 7.58
N ALA A 94 -3.96 -5.29 7.95
CA ALA A 94 -3.91 -4.83 9.33
C ALA A 94 -4.75 -5.73 10.24
N GLY A 95 -5.96 -6.09 9.82
CA GLY A 95 -6.84 -7.03 10.55
C GLY A 95 -6.18 -8.38 10.78
N ARG A 96 -5.55 -8.97 9.75
CA ARG A 96 -4.81 -10.24 9.90
C ARG A 96 -3.65 -10.12 10.89
N HIS A 97 -2.89 -9.03 10.87
CA HIS A 97 -1.82 -8.78 11.84
C HIS A 97 -2.37 -8.63 13.25
N LEU A 98 -3.46 -7.87 13.43
CA LEU A 98 -4.09 -7.68 14.74
C LEU A 98 -4.60 -8.99 15.33
N VAL A 99 -5.25 -9.83 14.52
CA VAL A 99 -5.69 -11.18 14.96
C VAL A 99 -4.49 -12.03 15.39
N ALA A 100 -3.40 -12.01 14.61
CA ALA A 100 -2.20 -12.77 14.93
C ALA A 100 -1.51 -12.29 16.23
N LEU A 101 -1.53 -10.99 16.51
CA LEU A 101 -0.85 -10.38 17.64
C LEU A 101 -1.64 -10.44 18.94
N THR A 102 -2.96 -10.27 18.88
CA THR A 102 -3.78 -10.00 20.07
C THR A 102 -4.87 -11.03 20.31
N GLY A 103 -5.20 -11.85 19.32
CA GLY A 103 -6.43 -12.65 19.34
C GLY A 103 -7.71 -11.78 19.18
N VAL A 104 -7.56 -10.52 18.77
CA VAL A 104 -8.69 -9.65 18.40
C VAL A 104 -9.36 -10.23 17.16
N VAL A 105 -10.64 -10.52 17.26
CA VAL A 105 -11.44 -10.99 16.12
C VAL A 105 -11.89 -9.78 15.32
N THR A 106 -11.49 -9.71 14.05
CA THR A 106 -12.07 -8.72 13.12
C THR A 106 -13.33 -9.31 12.49
N ALA A 107 -14.46 -8.62 12.63
CA ALA A 107 -15.65 -8.96 11.88
C ALA A 107 -15.46 -8.49 10.42
N THR A 108 -15.57 -9.41 9.46
CA THR A 108 -15.42 -9.09 8.02
C THR A 108 -16.72 -8.64 7.36
N GLN A 109 -17.83 -8.68 8.08
CA GLN A 109 -19.18 -8.36 7.60
C GLN A 109 -19.80 -7.24 8.43
N THR A 110 -21.09 -7.11 8.41
CA THR A 110 -21.80 -6.03 9.10
C THR A 110 -21.44 -5.97 10.59
N PRO A 111 -21.01 -4.81 11.11
CA PRO A 111 -20.76 -4.67 12.54
C PRO A 111 -22.03 -4.92 13.34
N SER A 112 -21.92 -5.59 14.49
CA SER A 112 -23.00 -5.67 15.47
C SER A 112 -22.86 -4.55 16.50
N GLU A 113 -23.87 -4.35 17.34
CA GLU A 113 -23.88 -3.32 18.39
C GLU A 113 -22.72 -3.47 19.39
N ASP A 114 -22.19 -4.68 19.54
CA ASP A 114 -21.09 -5.00 20.47
C ASP A 114 -19.69 -4.81 19.86
N HIS A 115 -19.61 -4.47 18.57
CA HIS A 115 -18.35 -4.28 17.88
C HIS A 115 -17.83 -2.85 18.03
N LEU A 116 -16.50 -2.74 18.15
CA LEU A 116 -15.81 -1.48 17.89
C LEU A 116 -15.54 -1.34 16.39
N VAL A 117 -15.57 -0.12 15.88
CA VAL A 117 -15.25 0.20 14.49
C VAL A 117 -13.92 0.93 14.44
N LEU A 118 -12.94 0.36 13.75
CA LEU A 118 -11.64 0.98 13.52
C LEU A 118 -11.57 1.57 12.13
N LEU A 119 -11.68 2.88 12.04
CA LEU A 119 -11.54 3.64 10.81
C LEU A 119 -10.07 3.94 10.58
N LEU A 120 -9.56 3.57 9.38
CA LEU A 120 -8.20 3.83 8.97
C LEU A 120 -8.18 4.88 7.86
N THR A 121 -7.35 5.90 8.00
CA THR A 121 -7.03 6.86 6.94
C THR A 121 -5.53 6.77 6.66
N VAL A 122 -5.18 6.58 5.41
CA VAL A 122 -3.78 6.65 4.95
C VAL A 122 -3.46 8.12 4.71
N ASP A 123 -2.66 8.71 5.59
CA ASP A 123 -2.22 10.09 5.44
C ASP A 123 -1.04 10.19 4.50
N LYS A 124 -0.09 9.22 4.61
CA LYS A 124 1.11 9.13 3.79
C LYS A 124 1.43 7.69 3.43
N MET A 125 1.80 7.48 2.19
CA MET A 125 2.39 6.24 1.67
C MET A 125 3.37 6.65 0.57
N GLU A 126 4.57 7.04 0.99
CA GLU A 126 5.51 7.77 0.16
C GLU A 126 6.97 7.36 0.42
N ILE A 127 7.86 7.81 -0.44
CA ILE A 127 9.30 7.69 -0.28
C ILE A 127 9.80 9.01 0.30
N PHE A 128 10.45 8.96 1.44
CA PHE A 128 11.22 10.08 1.96
C PHE A 128 12.65 9.99 1.44
N ALA A 129 13.04 10.99 0.66
CA ALA A 129 14.39 11.15 0.16
C ALA A 129 15.07 12.24 0.98
N PRO A 130 15.96 11.92 1.94
CA PRO A 130 16.64 12.95 2.71
C PRO A 130 17.37 13.89 1.76
N ALA A 131 17.24 15.21 2.01
CA ALA A 131 17.90 16.23 1.22
C ALA A 131 19.42 15.97 1.22
N GLY A 132 19.93 15.47 0.10
CA GLY A 132 21.36 15.39 -0.16
C GLY A 132 21.86 16.76 -0.62
N PRO A 133 23.19 17.01 -0.62
CA PRO A 133 23.76 18.15 -1.31
C PRO A 133 23.22 18.15 -2.74
N GLU A 134 22.84 19.31 -3.23
CA GLU A 134 22.14 19.56 -4.51
C GLU A 134 22.37 18.47 -5.55
N ARG A 135 21.28 17.81 -5.98
CA ARG A 135 21.35 16.78 -7.03
C ARG A 135 21.99 17.41 -8.27
N SER A 136 23.29 17.23 -8.41
CA SER A 136 23.99 17.57 -9.64
C SER A 136 23.30 16.84 -10.77
N ILE A 137 23.00 17.54 -11.87
CA ILE A 137 22.48 16.95 -13.12
C ILE A 137 23.38 15.82 -13.66
N PHE A 138 24.57 15.66 -13.10
CA PHE A 138 25.53 14.59 -13.39
C PHE A 138 25.57 13.48 -12.32
N SER A 139 24.68 13.50 -11.32
CA SER A 139 24.64 12.41 -10.34
C SER A 139 24.11 11.17 -11.02
N LEU A 140 24.96 10.15 -11.14
CA LEU A 140 24.56 8.82 -11.57
C LEU A 140 23.42 8.34 -10.68
N PRO A 141 22.33 7.76 -11.24
CA PRO A 141 21.28 7.18 -10.45
C PRO A 141 21.87 6.07 -9.57
N GLY A 142 21.77 6.20 -8.25
CA GLY A 142 22.12 5.13 -7.33
C GLY A 142 23.07 5.44 -6.18
N ARG A 143 23.55 6.66 -6.00
CA ARG A 143 24.48 6.96 -4.92
C ARG A 143 24.04 8.17 -4.09
N THR A 144 23.23 7.89 -3.08
CA THR A 144 23.04 8.83 -1.96
C THR A 144 23.62 8.18 -0.70
N ASP A 145 24.46 8.89 0.03
CA ASP A 145 25.05 8.43 1.29
C ASP A 145 23.99 8.25 2.42
N LYS A 146 22.75 8.65 2.17
CA LYS A 146 21.59 8.38 3.01
C LYS A 146 20.56 7.57 2.22
N ALA A 147 20.24 6.38 2.72
CA ALA A 147 19.23 5.52 2.13
C ALA A 147 17.87 6.21 2.13
N ASP A 148 17.17 6.13 0.99
CA ASP A 148 15.74 6.47 0.92
C ASP A 148 14.96 5.62 1.92
N THR A 149 13.86 6.15 2.42
CA THR A 149 12.95 5.39 3.28
C THR A 149 11.54 5.38 2.71
N ALA A 150 10.87 4.25 2.79
CA ALA A 150 9.45 4.17 2.51
C ALA A 150 8.68 4.46 3.81
N THR A 151 7.80 5.44 3.79
CA THR A 151 7.02 5.88 4.95
C THR A 151 5.56 5.50 4.78
N LEU A 152 4.95 4.99 5.84
CA LEU A 152 3.51 4.81 5.97
C LEU A 152 3.02 5.54 7.21
N GLN A 153 2.04 6.42 7.03
CA GLN A 153 1.37 7.11 8.13
C GLN A 153 -0.13 6.80 8.06
N LEU A 154 -0.68 6.38 9.19
CA LEU A 154 -2.08 6.06 9.37
C LEU A 154 -2.69 6.89 10.49
N SER A 155 -3.80 7.55 10.21
CA SER A 155 -4.71 8.06 11.23
C SER A 155 -5.75 6.99 11.54
N CYS A 156 -5.83 6.60 12.81
CA CYS A 156 -6.69 5.56 13.34
C CYS A 156 -7.74 6.19 14.25
N ARG A 157 -9.01 5.94 13.97
CA ARG A 157 -10.13 6.40 14.77
C ARG A 157 -10.95 5.20 15.22
N LEU A 158 -11.08 5.02 16.51
CA LEU A 158 -11.85 3.95 17.13
C LEU A 158 -13.20 4.51 17.59
N GLU A 159 -14.28 3.88 17.16
CA GLU A 159 -15.65 4.26 17.48
C GLU A 159 -16.43 3.04 18.01
N LYS A 160 -17.50 3.29 18.72
CA LYS A 160 -18.55 2.29 18.96
C LYS A 160 -19.40 2.12 17.70
N ALA A 161 -20.21 1.08 17.64
CA ALA A 161 -21.12 0.82 16.52
C ALA A 161 -22.13 1.97 16.28
N ASP A 162 -22.46 2.74 17.32
CA ASP A 162 -23.32 3.91 17.23
C ASP A 162 -22.63 5.19 16.74
N GLY A 163 -21.33 5.12 16.39
CA GLY A 163 -20.52 6.24 15.94
C GLY A 163 -19.88 7.06 17.07
N THR A 164 -20.09 6.66 18.34
CA THR A 164 -19.47 7.36 19.47
C THR A 164 -17.96 7.17 19.45
N LEU A 165 -17.22 8.28 19.43
CA LEU A 165 -15.77 8.28 19.43
C LEU A 165 -15.22 7.70 20.74
N VAL A 166 -14.36 6.70 20.62
CA VAL A 166 -13.64 6.09 21.77
C VAL A 166 -12.23 6.66 21.87
N ALA A 167 -11.47 6.63 20.76
CA ALA A 167 -10.09 7.10 20.76
C ALA A 167 -9.60 7.45 19.36
N VAL A 168 -8.57 8.28 19.28
CA VAL A 168 -7.86 8.61 18.02
C VAL A 168 -6.37 8.43 18.23
N LYS A 169 -5.67 7.93 17.23
CA LYS A 169 -4.21 7.80 17.24
C LYS A 169 -3.67 7.96 15.82
N THR A 170 -2.57 8.69 15.68
CA THR A 170 -1.78 8.72 14.45
C THR A 170 -0.52 7.91 14.64
N LEU A 171 -0.22 7.05 13.70
CA LEU A 171 0.93 6.17 13.69
C LEU A 171 1.75 6.41 12.44
N THR A 172 3.08 6.40 12.57
CA THR A 172 4.00 6.56 11.45
C THR A 172 5.12 5.56 11.58
N HIS A 173 5.40 4.83 10.51
CA HIS A 173 6.56 3.96 10.43
C HIS A 173 7.31 4.16 9.12
N ALA A 174 8.63 4.04 9.16
CA ALA A 174 9.50 4.18 8.00
C ALA A 174 10.50 3.03 7.94
N SER A 175 10.59 2.38 6.79
CA SER A 175 11.54 1.32 6.50
C SER A 175 12.56 1.74 5.46
N PRO A 176 13.82 1.32 5.57
CA PRO A 176 14.84 1.60 4.55
C PRO A 176 14.40 1.08 3.18
N LEU A 177 14.60 1.89 2.16
CA LEU A 177 14.33 1.54 0.77
C LEU A 177 15.69 1.33 0.07
N LYS A 178 16.01 0.09 -0.23
CA LYS A 178 17.29 -0.27 -0.87
C LYS A 178 17.39 0.24 -2.31
N GLU A 179 16.25 0.22 -3.01
CA GLU A 179 16.13 0.61 -4.41
C GLU A 179 14.77 1.25 -4.65
N ARG A 180 14.68 2.20 -5.58
CA ARG A 180 13.39 2.81 -6.00
C ARG A 180 12.71 1.94 -7.04
N THR A 181 12.33 0.73 -6.65
CA THR A 181 11.55 -0.21 -7.46
C THR A 181 10.21 -0.51 -6.82
N ALA A 182 9.21 -0.88 -7.62
CA ALA A 182 7.90 -1.29 -7.11
C ALA A 182 8.00 -2.42 -6.08
N ALA A 183 8.84 -3.42 -6.36
CA ALA A 183 9.01 -4.58 -5.47
C ALA A 183 9.61 -4.18 -4.10
N ALA A 184 10.68 -3.38 -4.09
CA ALA A 184 11.31 -2.91 -2.86
C ALA A 184 10.36 -2.00 -2.06
N PHE A 185 9.62 -1.12 -2.74
CA PHE A 185 8.61 -0.27 -2.11
C PHE A 185 7.50 -1.08 -1.45
N VAL A 186 6.93 -2.06 -2.14
CA VAL A 186 5.89 -2.94 -1.59
C VAL A 186 6.40 -3.72 -0.39
N GLN A 187 7.64 -4.24 -0.45
CA GLN A 187 8.26 -4.93 0.67
C GLN A 187 8.42 -4.01 1.89
N ALA A 188 8.92 -2.79 1.69
CA ALA A 188 9.09 -1.81 2.76
C ALA A 188 7.73 -1.39 3.34
N GLN A 189 6.71 -1.13 2.51
CA GLN A 189 5.38 -0.80 2.98
C GLN A 189 4.69 -1.97 3.70
N SER A 190 4.99 -3.22 3.33
CA SER A 190 4.53 -4.40 4.08
C SER A 190 5.14 -4.45 5.48
N ALA A 191 6.43 -4.16 5.62
CA ALA A 191 7.10 -4.07 6.91
C ALA A 191 6.52 -2.92 7.76
N ASN A 192 6.27 -1.76 7.15
CA ASN A 192 5.65 -0.63 7.81
C ASN A 192 4.26 -0.98 8.36
N LEU A 193 3.42 -1.61 7.54
CA LEU A 193 2.07 -1.99 7.95
C LEU A 193 2.08 -3.01 9.09
N ALA A 194 3.02 -3.96 9.08
CA ALA A 194 3.21 -4.92 10.15
C ALA A 194 3.63 -4.23 11.47
N ALA A 195 4.58 -3.30 11.40
CA ALA A 195 5.05 -2.52 12.55
C ALA A 195 3.92 -1.64 13.14
N LEU A 196 3.19 -0.92 12.26
CA LEU A 196 2.04 -0.12 12.70
C LEU A 196 0.94 -0.97 13.33
N SER A 197 0.71 -2.17 12.81
CA SER A 197 -0.24 -3.12 13.41
C SER A 197 0.21 -3.59 14.80
N ALA A 198 1.53 -3.79 15.00
CA ALA A 198 2.08 -4.13 16.30
C ALA A 198 1.94 -3.02 17.34
N GLU A 199 2.05 -1.75 16.91
CA GLU A 199 1.78 -0.59 17.78
C GLU A 199 0.29 -0.36 18.03
N LEU A 200 -0.55 -0.69 17.05
CA LEU A 200 -2.00 -0.53 17.13
C LEU A 200 -2.64 -1.54 18.08
N ALA A 201 -2.09 -2.75 18.15
CA ALA A 201 -2.62 -3.84 18.96
C ALA A 201 -2.79 -3.51 20.47
N PRO A 202 -1.76 -3.07 21.21
CA PRO A 202 -1.90 -2.70 22.61
C PRO A 202 -2.78 -1.46 22.82
N TRP A 203 -2.76 -0.51 21.88
CA TRP A 203 -3.63 0.67 21.95
C TRP A 203 -5.11 0.29 21.84
N LEU A 204 -5.48 -0.62 20.96
CA LEU A 204 -6.85 -1.13 20.82
C LEU A 204 -7.31 -1.81 22.10
N GLN A 205 -6.47 -2.67 22.70
CA GLN A 205 -6.79 -3.36 23.96
C GLN A 205 -7.01 -2.37 25.11
N ALA A 206 -6.13 -1.38 25.24
CA ALA A 206 -6.25 -0.36 26.27
C ALA A 206 -7.50 0.53 26.09
N SER A 207 -7.78 0.93 24.84
CA SER A 207 -8.93 1.79 24.52
C SER A 207 -10.26 1.05 24.71
N ALA A 208 -10.32 -0.25 24.40
CA ALA A 208 -11.51 -1.07 24.59
C ALA A 208 -11.80 -1.37 26.08
N ALA A 209 -10.78 -1.39 26.93
CA ALA A 209 -10.92 -1.62 28.36
C ALA A 209 -11.32 -0.36 29.15
N SER A 210 -11.21 0.83 28.53
CA SER A 210 -11.54 2.09 29.21
C SER A 210 -13.07 2.29 29.25
N PRO A 211 -13.69 2.40 30.43
CA PRO A 211 -15.12 2.72 30.54
C PRO A 211 -15.33 4.10 29.92
N SER A 212 -16.30 4.22 29.01
CA SER A 212 -16.75 5.52 28.49
C SER A 212 -17.23 6.39 29.66
N LYS A 213 -16.54 7.52 29.91
CA LYS A 213 -17.02 8.56 30.81
C LYS A 213 -18.24 9.25 30.23
#